data_5fa811075a82e25316d1b0aba70eed83
#
_entry.id   5fa811075a82e25316d1b0aba70eed83
#
_cell.length_a   1.000
_cell.length_b   1.000
_cell.length_c   1.000
_cell.angle_alpha   90.00
_cell.angle_beta   90.00
_cell.angle_gamma   90.00
#
_symmetry.space_group_name_H-M   'P 1'
#
loop_
_entity.id
_entity.type
_entity.pdbx_description
1 polymer ?
#
loop_
_entity_poly.entity_id
_entity_poly.type
_entity_poly.pdbx_seq_one_letter_code
_entity_poly.pdbx_strand_id
1 'polypeptide(L)'
;MKIQSSCPSALNREETGYSAQIGPDFFIREATLADAAIIWQTIYDNRVYLRTWLPFVDGLKEVADEEAFLNEQLALPYADRNIVFVIGQGHELCGLVGFVITDNINHRTEIGYWLIPEYQGRGIMTRCVRHLCEWAVSERGMNSIRIRCAAGNAPSNAIPRRLGFTLEGVEREGELMADGQYVDLNVYSILKREIENW
;
A
#
# COMPACT_ATOMS: atom_id res chain seq x y z
N MET A 1 7.29 23.20 23.77
CA MET A 1 6.89 22.00 24.50
C MET A 1 7.01 20.83 23.51
N LYS A 2 8.10 20.05 23.59
CA LYS A 2 8.36 18.95 22.64
C LYS A 2 7.48 17.77 23.06
N ILE A 3 6.58 17.37 22.20
CA ILE A 3 5.82 16.12 22.35
C ILE A 3 6.79 14.99 21.99
N GLN A 4 7.25 14.27 23.01
CA GLN A 4 7.98 13.02 22.82
C GLN A 4 6.96 11.97 22.35
N SER A 5 6.98 11.63 21.05
CA SER A 5 6.37 10.42 20.58
C SER A 5 7.26 9.25 21.04
N SER A 6 6.80 8.51 22.04
CA SER A 6 7.43 7.25 22.42
C SER A 6 7.14 6.23 21.33
N CYS A 7 8.08 6.04 20.42
CA CYS A 7 8.07 4.94 19.47
C CYS A 7 8.35 3.64 20.26
N PRO A 8 7.49 2.60 20.20
CA PRO A 8 7.77 1.32 20.82
C PRO A 8 9.03 0.71 20.22
N SER A 9 9.87 0.07 21.03
CA SER A 9 11.10 -0.59 20.59
C SER A 9 10.77 -1.74 19.62
N ALA A 10 11.67 -2.04 18.69
CA ALA A 10 11.51 -3.06 17.65
C ALA A 10 11.08 -4.46 18.17
N LEU A 11 11.40 -4.78 19.42
CA LEU A 11 11.07 -6.07 20.06
C LEU A 11 9.58 -6.25 20.42
N ASN A 12 8.78 -5.17 20.51
CA ASN A 12 7.34 -5.27 20.84
C ASN A 12 6.43 -5.23 19.61
N ARG A 13 6.97 -5.06 18.39
CA ARG A 13 6.18 -4.91 17.17
C ARG A 13 5.66 -6.22 16.59
N GLU A 14 6.32 -7.34 16.87
CA GLU A 14 5.85 -8.66 16.42
C GLU A 14 4.52 -9.08 17.09
N GLU A 15 4.21 -8.54 18.28
CA GLU A 15 2.98 -8.88 19.01
C GLU A 15 1.81 -7.92 18.75
N THR A 16 2.07 -6.65 18.40
CA THR A 16 0.99 -5.63 18.29
C THR A 16 0.80 -5.04 16.89
N GLY A 17 1.74 -5.29 15.95
CA GLY A 17 1.75 -4.69 14.64
C GLY A 17 1.96 -3.17 14.66
N TYR A 18 2.22 -2.58 13.50
CA TYR A 18 2.34 -1.12 13.36
C TYR A 18 0.99 -0.48 13.12
N SER A 19 0.75 0.67 13.75
CA SER A 19 -0.42 1.52 13.47
C SER A 19 -0.05 3.00 13.55
N ALA A 20 -0.73 3.83 12.75
CA ALA A 20 -0.53 5.28 12.76
C ALA A 20 -1.80 6.01 12.38
N GLN A 21 -1.99 7.21 12.96
CA GLN A 21 -3.07 8.11 12.60
C GLN A 21 -2.70 8.90 11.33
N ILE A 22 -3.60 8.89 10.35
CA ILE A 22 -3.42 9.55 9.04
C ILE A 22 -4.38 10.74 8.91
N GLY A 23 -4.20 11.74 9.76
CA GLY A 23 -5.11 12.86 9.89
C GLY A 23 -6.19 12.61 10.96
N PRO A 24 -7.22 13.48 11.08
CA PRO A 24 -8.13 13.46 12.23
C PRO A 24 -9.01 12.21 12.30
N ASP A 25 -9.41 11.66 11.14
CA ASP A 25 -10.46 10.65 11.07
C ASP A 25 -9.99 9.28 10.58
N PHE A 26 -8.78 9.19 10.01
CA PHE A 26 -8.27 7.99 9.35
C PHE A 26 -7.03 7.46 10.03
N PHE A 27 -6.91 6.15 10.05
CA PHE A 27 -5.71 5.45 10.51
C PHE A 27 -5.25 4.41 9.48
N ILE A 28 -3.99 4.01 9.62
CA ILE A 28 -3.49 2.77 9.03
C ILE A 28 -3.02 1.84 10.15
N ARG A 29 -3.16 0.55 9.96
CA ARG A 29 -2.57 -0.48 10.80
C ARG A 29 -2.21 -1.70 9.96
N GLU A 30 -1.24 -2.47 10.40
CA GLU A 30 -0.94 -3.75 9.76
C GLU A 30 -2.17 -4.64 9.73
N ALA A 31 -2.39 -5.28 8.59
CA ALA A 31 -3.43 -6.28 8.44
C ALA A 31 -3.07 -7.55 9.22
N THR A 32 -4.07 -8.15 9.80
CA THR A 32 -3.99 -9.44 10.50
C THR A 32 -4.87 -10.46 9.81
N LEU A 33 -4.72 -11.73 10.15
CA LEU A 33 -5.58 -12.78 9.58
C LEU A 33 -7.08 -12.53 9.87
N ALA A 34 -7.39 -11.91 11.00
CA ALA A 34 -8.78 -11.56 11.34
C ALA A 34 -9.41 -10.54 10.38
N ASP A 35 -8.61 -9.85 9.58
CA ASP A 35 -9.09 -8.88 8.61
C ASP A 35 -9.50 -9.51 7.27
N ALA A 36 -9.15 -10.76 7.01
CA ALA A 36 -9.39 -11.42 5.73
C ALA A 36 -10.86 -11.32 5.28
N ALA A 37 -11.79 -11.59 6.18
CA ALA A 37 -13.22 -11.56 5.88
C ALA A 37 -13.71 -10.15 5.49
N ILE A 38 -13.30 -9.10 6.21
CA ILE A 38 -13.73 -7.73 5.90
C ILE A 38 -13.00 -7.19 4.65
N ILE A 39 -11.75 -7.55 4.42
CA ILE A 39 -11.01 -7.19 3.20
C ILE A 39 -11.70 -7.82 1.99
N TRP A 40 -11.92 -9.14 2.02
CA TRP A 40 -12.61 -9.85 0.95
C TRP A 40 -14.01 -9.26 0.68
N GLN A 41 -14.82 -9.02 1.71
CA GLN A 41 -16.16 -8.45 1.57
C GLN A 41 -16.10 -7.08 0.91
N THR A 42 -15.18 -6.21 1.36
CA THR A 42 -15.01 -4.87 0.80
C THR A 42 -14.62 -4.92 -0.68
N ILE A 43 -13.72 -5.84 -1.06
CA ILE A 43 -13.33 -6.05 -2.46
C ILE A 43 -14.53 -6.59 -3.25
N TYR A 44 -15.28 -7.54 -2.71
CA TYR A 44 -16.44 -8.14 -3.36
C TYR A 44 -17.51 -7.09 -3.67
N ASP A 45 -17.86 -6.26 -2.70
CA ASP A 45 -18.88 -5.22 -2.85
C ASP A 45 -18.45 -4.11 -3.85
N ASN A 46 -17.16 -3.89 -3.99
CA ASN A 46 -16.58 -2.89 -4.90
C ASN A 46 -15.93 -3.50 -6.15
N ARG A 47 -16.21 -4.79 -6.44
CA ARG A 47 -15.51 -5.57 -7.46
C ARG A 47 -15.54 -4.93 -8.84
N VAL A 48 -16.69 -4.41 -9.28
CA VAL A 48 -16.86 -3.80 -10.61
C VAL A 48 -15.93 -2.61 -10.80
N TYR A 49 -15.76 -1.81 -9.76
CA TYR A 49 -14.86 -0.66 -9.77
C TYR A 49 -13.38 -1.09 -9.67
N LEU A 50 -13.05 -1.93 -8.69
CA LEU A 50 -11.66 -2.29 -8.39
C LEU A 50 -11.01 -3.10 -9.51
N ARG A 51 -11.73 -4.03 -10.15
CA ARG A 51 -11.21 -4.86 -11.23
C ARG A 51 -10.76 -4.08 -12.48
N THR A 52 -11.21 -2.82 -12.61
CA THR A 52 -10.78 -1.94 -13.71
C THR A 52 -9.27 -1.69 -13.69
N TRP A 53 -8.66 -1.69 -12.48
CA TRP A 53 -7.24 -1.37 -12.32
C TRP A 53 -6.46 -2.41 -11.50
N LEU A 54 -7.15 -3.41 -10.95
CA LEU A 54 -6.59 -4.43 -10.06
C LEU A 54 -6.94 -5.82 -10.61
N PRO A 55 -6.12 -6.41 -11.48
CA PRO A 55 -6.43 -7.68 -12.13
C PRO A 55 -6.58 -8.84 -11.13
N PHE A 56 -5.91 -8.81 -9.98
CA PHE A 56 -6.00 -9.86 -8.95
C PHE A 56 -7.42 -10.03 -8.38
N VAL A 57 -8.27 -9.01 -8.47
CA VAL A 57 -9.63 -9.02 -7.93
C VAL A 57 -10.47 -10.17 -8.51
N ASP A 58 -10.25 -10.54 -9.76
CA ASP A 58 -10.98 -11.66 -10.38
C ASP A 58 -10.53 -13.04 -9.85
N GLY A 59 -9.35 -13.11 -9.25
CA GLY A 59 -8.83 -14.31 -8.58
C GLY A 59 -9.40 -14.53 -7.17
N LEU A 60 -9.83 -13.47 -6.48
CA LEU A 60 -10.40 -13.53 -5.14
C LEU A 60 -11.87 -13.96 -5.19
N LYS A 61 -12.14 -15.24 -4.96
CA LYS A 61 -13.47 -15.84 -5.07
C LYS A 61 -14.15 -16.01 -3.73
N GLU A 62 -13.40 -16.29 -2.69
CA GLU A 62 -13.89 -16.56 -1.33
C GLU A 62 -12.91 -16.00 -0.28
N VAL A 63 -13.35 -15.95 0.97
CA VAL A 63 -12.55 -15.44 2.10
C VAL A 63 -11.24 -16.21 2.25
N ALA A 64 -11.27 -17.52 1.96
CA ALA A 64 -10.09 -18.37 2.06
C ALA A 64 -8.93 -17.92 1.13
N ASP A 65 -9.22 -17.28 0.00
CA ASP A 65 -8.19 -16.74 -0.89
C ASP A 65 -7.44 -15.58 -0.24
N GLU A 66 -8.15 -14.70 0.47
CA GLU A 66 -7.54 -13.59 1.23
C GLU A 66 -6.81 -14.09 2.48
N GLU A 67 -7.37 -15.10 3.17
CA GLU A 67 -6.68 -15.75 4.28
C GLU A 67 -5.36 -16.40 3.84
N ALA A 68 -5.35 -17.06 2.68
CA ALA A 68 -4.15 -17.68 2.13
C ALA A 68 -3.08 -16.62 1.83
N PHE A 69 -3.46 -15.50 1.20
CA PHE A 69 -2.56 -14.39 0.92
C PHE A 69 -1.95 -13.79 2.20
N LEU A 70 -2.78 -13.49 3.20
CA LEU A 70 -2.29 -12.94 4.47
C LEU A 70 -1.41 -13.93 5.22
N ASN A 71 -1.77 -15.22 5.25
CA ASN A 71 -0.96 -16.27 5.88
C ASN A 71 0.41 -16.40 5.23
N GLU A 72 0.49 -16.33 3.90
CA GLU A 72 1.76 -16.37 3.17
C GLU A 72 2.69 -15.22 3.63
N GLN A 73 2.17 -14.01 3.73
CA GLN A 73 2.96 -12.86 4.19
C GLN A 73 3.35 -12.99 5.67
N LEU A 74 2.41 -13.39 6.53
CA LEU A 74 2.65 -13.53 7.97
C LEU A 74 3.62 -14.67 8.33
N ALA A 75 3.76 -15.68 7.48
CA ALA A 75 4.71 -16.78 7.65
C ALA A 75 6.17 -16.37 7.43
N LEU A 76 6.40 -15.24 6.73
CA LEU A 76 7.76 -14.74 6.48
C LEU A 76 8.34 -14.05 7.73
N PRO A 77 9.68 -14.02 7.88
CA PRO A 77 10.33 -13.13 8.83
C PRO A 77 9.89 -11.69 8.61
N TYR A 78 9.71 -10.92 9.68
CA TYR A 78 9.14 -9.56 9.59
C TYR A 78 9.87 -8.65 8.58
N ALA A 79 11.20 -8.76 8.50
CA ALA A 79 12.02 -8.00 7.56
C ALA A 79 11.72 -8.32 6.08
N ASP A 80 11.23 -9.53 5.79
CA ASP A 80 11.00 -10.01 4.41
C ASP A 80 9.54 -9.88 3.98
N ARG A 81 8.64 -9.50 4.91
CA ARG A 81 7.20 -9.33 4.62
C ARG A 81 6.94 -8.17 3.69
N ASN A 82 6.08 -8.40 2.72
CA ASN A 82 5.37 -7.35 2.01
C ASN A 82 4.16 -6.94 2.87
N ILE A 83 4.40 -6.03 3.81
CA ILE A 83 3.42 -5.67 4.84
C ILE A 83 2.25 -4.95 4.20
N VAL A 84 1.03 -5.44 4.45
CA VAL A 84 -0.23 -4.83 4.05
C VAL A 84 -0.81 -4.04 5.22
N PHE A 85 -1.27 -2.83 4.96
CA PHE A 85 -1.93 -1.98 5.94
C PHE A 85 -3.38 -1.75 5.55
N VAL A 86 -4.26 -1.96 6.50
CA VAL A 86 -5.66 -1.56 6.44
C VAL A 86 -5.73 -0.05 6.60
N ILE A 87 -6.49 0.63 5.73
CA ILE A 87 -6.88 2.03 5.89
C ILE A 87 -8.29 2.03 6.46
N GLY A 88 -8.47 2.61 7.65
CA GLY A 88 -9.75 2.61 8.35
C GLY A 88 -10.23 3.99 8.78
N GLN A 89 -11.56 4.12 8.94
CA GLN A 89 -12.24 5.22 9.60
C GLN A 89 -13.24 4.65 10.60
N GLY A 90 -13.01 4.86 11.90
CA GLY A 90 -13.81 4.20 12.94
C GLY A 90 -13.71 2.69 12.84
N HIS A 91 -14.82 2.01 12.47
CA HIS A 91 -14.86 0.56 12.27
C HIS A 91 -14.90 0.16 10.78
N GLU A 92 -14.90 1.11 9.87
CA GLU A 92 -15.03 0.87 8.44
C GLU A 92 -13.66 0.70 7.78
N LEU A 93 -13.54 -0.29 6.89
CA LEU A 93 -12.40 -0.48 6.01
C LEU A 93 -12.59 0.37 4.75
N CYS A 94 -11.67 1.31 4.53
CA CYS A 94 -11.72 2.23 3.40
C CYS A 94 -10.89 1.75 2.20
N GLY A 95 -9.90 0.90 2.43
CA GLY A 95 -8.98 0.40 1.43
C GLY A 95 -7.73 -0.20 2.04
N LEU A 96 -6.76 -0.51 1.18
CA LEU A 96 -5.46 -1.03 1.58
C LEU A 96 -4.33 -0.19 0.98
N VAL A 97 -3.20 -0.16 1.68
CA VAL A 97 -1.92 0.32 1.20
C VAL A 97 -0.83 -0.60 1.73
N GLY A 98 0.20 -0.89 0.96
CA GLY A 98 1.24 -1.79 1.45
C GLY A 98 2.41 -1.94 0.51
N PHE A 99 3.34 -2.78 0.91
CA PHE A 99 4.48 -3.15 0.09
C PHE A 99 4.12 -4.36 -0.76
N VAL A 100 4.45 -4.29 -2.05
CA VAL A 100 4.15 -5.36 -3.03
C VAL A 100 5.40 -6.20 -3.28
N ILE A 101 6.55 -5.52 -3.33
CA ILE A 101 7.86 -6.16 -3.54
C ILE A 101 8.85 -5.48 -2.61
N THR A 102 9.59 -6.29 -1.82
CA THR A 102 10.67 -5.81 -0.96
C THR A 102 11.98 -6.50 -1.34
N ASP A 103 12.98 -5.70 -1.69
CA ASP A 103 14.33 -6.13 -2.02
C ASP A 103 15.30 -5.58 -0.96
N ASN A 104 15.55 -6.39 0.07
CA ASN A 104 16.40 -6.01 1.19
C ASN A 104 17.88 -5.87 0.81
N ILE A 105 18.33 -6.53 -0.27
CA ILE A 105 19.72 -6.45 -0.74
C ILE A 105 20.00 -5.07 -1.33
N ASN A 106 19.08 -4.57 -2.16
CA ASN A 106 19.22 -3.27 -2.81
C ASN A 106 18.51 -2.14 -2.04
N HIS A 107 17.94 -2.42 -0.86
CA HIS A 107 17.19 -1.47 -0.04
C HIS A 107 16.11 -0.73 -0.83
N ARG A 108 15.29 -1.46 -1.57
CA ARG A 108 14.20 -0.90 -2.36
C ARG A 108 12.89 -1.65 -2.13
N THR A 109 11.80 -0.93 -2.23
CA THR A 109 10.46 -1.51 -2.12
C THR A 109 9.49 -0.86 -3.09
N GLU A 110 8.36 -1.52 -3.34
CA GLU A 110 7.28 -1.00 -4.16
C GLU A 110 6.00 -0.88 -3.34
N ILE A 111 5.31 0.25 -3.44
CA ILE A 111 4.03 0.50 -2.76
C ILE A 111 2.88 0.30 -3.75
N GLY A 112 1.92 -0.55 -3.36
CA GLY A 112 0.63 -0.73 -3.98
C GLY A 112 -0.49 -0.24 -3.07
N TYR A 113 -1.63 0.17 -3.66
CA TYR A 113 -2.77 0.69 -2.90
C TYR A 113 -4.07 0.69 -3.68
N TRP A 114 -5.18 0.68 -2.93
CA TRP A 114 -6.50 0.98 -3.44
C TRP A 114 -7.40 1.59 -2.35
N LEU A 115 -8.40 2.36 -2.77
CA LEU A 115 -9.49 2.89 -1.92
C LEU A 115 -10.82 2.60 -2.61
N ILE A 116 -11.85 2.34 -1.82
CA ILE A 116 -13.21 2.29 -2.35
C ILE A 116 -13.66 3.70 -2.78
N PRO A 117 -14.62 3.80 -3.72
CA PRO A 117 -15.00 5.08 -4.35
C PRO A 117 -15.38 6.17 -3.35
N GLU A 118 -16.11 5.82 -2.28
CA GLU A 118 -16.64 6.74 -1.27
C GLU A 118 -15.56 7.55 -0.55
N TYR A 119 -14.33 7.03 -0.47
CA TYR A 119 -13.22 7.66 0.25
C TYR A 119 -12.22 8.38 -0.66
N GLN A 120 -12.46 8.35 -1.97
CA GLN A 120 -11.58 9.01 -2.93
C GLN A 120 -11.71 10.54 -2.94
N GLY A 121 -10.73 11.22 -3.52
CA GLY A 121 -10.73 12.68 -3.63
C GLY A 121 -10.47 13.45 -2.32
N ARG A 122 -10.33 12.76 -1.19
CA ARG A 122 -10.11 13.37 0.15
C ARG A 122 -8.63 13.47 0.55
N GLY A 123 -7.71 13.13 -0.34
CA GLY A 123 -6.27 13.13 -0.07
C GLY A 123 -5.78 12.04 0.88
N ILE A 124 -6.64 11.07 1.24
CA ILE A 124 -6.32 9.99 2.20
C ILE A 124 -5.13 9.18 1.69
N MET A 125 -5.22 8.63 0.48
CA MET A 125 -4.16 7.81 -0.09
C MET A 125 -2.82 8.56 -0.21
N THR A 126 -2.85 9.86 -0.56
CA THR A 126 -1.63 10.67 -0.61
C THR A 126 -0.94 10.73 0.76
N ARG A 127 -1.71 10.89 1.84
CA ARG A 127 -1.18 10.90 3.21
C ARG A 127 -0.67 9.51 3.63
N CYS A 128 -1.40 8.45 3.29
CA CYS A 128 -0.97 7.08 3.57
C CYS A 128 0.36 6.75 2.89
N VAL A 129 0.47 7.03 1.58
CA VAL A 129 1.69 6.78 0.81
C VAL A 129 2.86 7.61 1.36
N ARG A 130 2.65 8.90 1.65
CA ARG A 130 3.68 9.73 2.29
C ARG A 130 4.19 9.10 3.58
N HIS A 131 3.27 8.72 4.46
CA HIS A 131 3.59 8.10 5.74
C HIS A 131 4.35 6.79 5.58
N LEU A 132 3.92 5.93 4.63
CA LEU A 132 4.63 4.68 4.35
C LEU A 132 6.03 4.91 3.77
N CYS A 133 6.24 5.94 2.98
CA CYS A 133 7.57 6.30 2.48
C CYS A 133 8.50 6.70 3.64
N GLU A 134 8.03 7.58 4.54
CA GLU A 134 8.76 7.99 5.73
C GLU A 134 9.08 6.77 6.62
N TRP A 135 8.09 5.91 6.85
CA TRP A 135 8.25 4.69 7.64
C TRP A 135 9.21 3.69 7.01
N ALA A 136 9.12 3.47 5.70
CA ALA A 136 10.02 2.56 4.98
C ALA A 136 11.49 3.00 5.07
N VAL A 137 11.74 4.30 5.03
CA VAL A 137 13.09 4.85 5.18
C VAL A 137 13.59 4.73 6.63
N SER A 138 12.77 5.13 7.62
CA SER A 138 13.19 5.18 9.02
C SER A 138 13.28 3.81 9.68
N GLU A 139 12.32 2.93 9.41
CA GLU A 139 12.15 1.67 10.13
C GLU A 139 12.67 0.45 9.36
N ARG A 140 12.65 0.50 8.02
CA ARG A 140 13.12 -0.59 7.19
C ARG A 140 14.41 -0.30 6.44
N GLY A 141 14.94 0.92 6.57
CA GLY A 141 16.20 1.31 5.94
C GLY A 141 16.15 1.35 4.42
N MET A 142 14.97 1.51 3.82
CA MET A 142 14.83 1.56 2.36
C MET A 142 15.46 2.81 1.79
N ASN A 143 16.18 2.67 0.68
CA ASN A 143 16.82 3.76 -0.05
C ASN A 143 15.99 4.24 -1.23
N SER A 144 15.16 3.37 -1.80
CA SER A 144 14.32 3.70 -2.96
C SER A 144 12.94 3.09 -2.81
N ILE A 145 11.92 3.90 -3.09
CA ILE A 145 10.52 3.46 -3.06
C ILE A 145 9.93 3.68 -4.44
N ARG A 146 9.31 2.64 -4.98
CA ARG A 146 8.69 2.64 -6.30
C ARG A 146 7.18 2.63 -6.19
N ILE A 147 6.52 3.20 -7.19
CA ILE A 147 5.08 3.04 -7.46
C ILE A 147 4.92 2.81 -8.95
N ARG A 148 4.18 1.76 -9.33
CA ARG A 148 3.79 1.51 -10.71
C ARG A 148 2.29 1.75 -10.86
N CYS A 149 1.90 2.49 -11.89
CA CYS A 149 0.51 2.82 -12.17
C CYS A 149 0.21 2.56 -13.62
N ALA A 150 -0.92 1.90 -13.92
CA ALA A 150 -1.42 1.87 -15.30
C ALA A 150 -1.47 3.29 -15.87
N ALA A 151 -0.93 3.49 -17.07
CA ALA A 151 -0.76 4.82 -17.67
C ALA A 151 -2.09 5.58 -17.78
N GLY A 152 -3.19 4.85 -18.03
CA GLY A 152 -4.56 5.39 -18.08
C GLY A 152 -5.21 5.67 -16.74
N ASN A 153 -4.64 5.21 -15.60
CA ASN A 153 -5.21 5.43 -14.27
C ASN A 153 -4.80 6.81 -13.71
N ALA A 154 -5.45 7.87 -14.18
CA ALA A 154 -5.12 9.23 -13.78
C ALA A 154 -5.15 9.48 -12.26
N PRO A 155 -6.14 9.00 -11.49
CA PRO A 155 -6.15 9.15 -10.03
C PRO A 155 -4.93 8.52 -9.35
N SER A 156 -4.53 7.31 -9.75
CA SER A 156 -3.36 6.62 -9.20
C SER A 156 -2.07 7.37 -9.55
N ASN A 157 -1.90 7.79 -10.80
CA ASN A 157 -0.73 8.56 -11.25
C ASN A 157 -0.61 9.94 -10.56
N ALA A 158 -1.70 10.53 -10.10
CA ALA A 158 -1.67 11.82 -9.42
C ALA A 158 -1.02 11.76 -8.03
N ILE A 159 -0.98 10.58 -7.38
CA ILE A 159 -0.41 10.41 -6.04
C ILE A 159 1.11 10.56 -6.04
N PRO A 160 1.89 9.75 -6.81
CA PRO A 160 3.33 9.91 -6.86
C PRO A 160 3.75 11.29 -7.38
N ARG A 161 3.05 11.86 -8.38
CA ARG A 161 3.34 13.20 -8.87
C ARG A 161 3.20 14.27 -7.79
N ARG A 162 2.14 14.18 -6.98
CA ARG A 162 1.88 15.14 -5.88
C ARG A 162 2.91 15.03 -4.76
N LEU A 163 3.47 13.84 -4.56
CA LEU A 163 4.50 13.56 -3.56
C LEU A 163 5.93 13.80 -4.09
N GLY A 164 6.09 14.28 -5.33
CA GLY A 164 7.41 14.61 -5.88
C GLY A 164 8.22 13.41 -6.35
N PHE A 165 7.58 12.26 -6.59
CA PHE A 165 8.26 11.13 -7.21
C PHE A 165 8.71 11.47 -8.63
N THR A 166 9.88 11.00 -9.00
CA THR A 166 10.42 11.09 -10.36
C THR A 166 9.78 10.00 -11.23
N LEU A 167 9.32 10.36 -12.42
CA LEU A 167 8.92 9.39 -13.45
C LEU A 167 10.20 8.81 -14.08
N GLU A 168 10.48 7.55 -13.83
CA GLU A 168 11.65 6.84 -14.38
C GLU A 168 11.44 6.46 -15.85
N GLY A 169 10.20 6.14 -16.23
CA GLY A 169 9.85 5.74 -17.58
C GLY A 169 8.51 5.02 -17.67
N VAL A 170 8.29 4.38 -18.80
CA VAL A 170 7.10 3.58 -19.09
C VAL A 170 7.52 2.13 -19.35
N GLU A 171 6.96 1.23 -18.58
CA GLU A 171 7.03 -0.21 -18.81
C GLU A 171 5.89 -0.59 -19.77
N ARG A 172 6.27 -0.90 -21.05
CA ARG A 172 5.28 -1.22 -22.08
C ARG A 172 4.66 -2.58 -21.80
N GLU A 173 3.32 -2.64 -21.92
CA GLU A 173 2.57 -3.88 -21.70
C GLU A 173 2.89 -4.54 -20.34
N GLY A 174 3.10 -3.70 -19.31
CA GLY A 174 3.59 -4.12 -18.00
C GLY A 174 2.58 -4.85 -17.13
N GLU A 175 1.28 -4.79 -17.46
CA GLU A 175 0.22 -5.46 -16.69
C GLU A 175 -0.84 -6.04 -17.64
N LEU A 176 -1.23 -7.30 -17.38
CA LEU A 176 -2.37 -7.94 -18.02
C LEU A 176 -3.64 -7.66 -17.19
N MET A 177 -4.57 -6.92 -17.76
CA MET A 177 -5.81 -6.55 -17.08
C MET A 177 -6.86 -7.67 -17.14
N ALA A 178 -7.88 -7.57 -16.29
CA ALA A 178 -8.96 -8.53 -16.17
C ALA A 178 -9.81 -8.73 -17.47
N ASP A 179 -9.75 -7.78 -18.38
CA ASP A 179 -10.39 -7.87 -19.72
C ASP A 179 -9.52 -8.53 -20.79
N GLY A 180 -8.31 -8.99 -20.40
CA GLY A 180 -7.36 -9.64 -21.31
C GLY A 180 -6.49 -8.66 -22.12
N GLN A 181 -6.58 -7.35 -21.88
CA GLN A 181 -5.74 -6.36 -22.52
C GLN A 181 -4.48 -6.09 -21.70
N TYR A 182 -3.35 -5.88 -22.37
CA TYR A 182 -2.15 -5.38 -21.75
C TYR A 182 -2.19 -3.85 -21.66
N VAL A 183 -1.69 -3.31 -20.56
CA VAL A 183 -1.55 -1.87 -20.36
C VAL A 183 -0.12 -1.48 -20.03
N ASP A 184 0.27 -0.29 -20.46
CA ASP A 184 1.54 0.30 -20.08
C ASP A 184 1.48 0.79 -18.64
N LEU A 185 2.61 0.66 -17.92
CA LEU A 185 2.76 1.17 -16.56
C LEU A 185 3.74 2.34 -16.52
N ASN A 186 3.30 3.45 -15.97
CA ASN A 186 4.20 4.51 -15.53
C ASN A 186 4.93 4.06 -14.26
N VAL A 187 6.25 4.11 -14.30
CA VAL A 187 7.13 3.73 -13.18
C VAL A 187 7.64 5.00 -12.52
N TYR A 188 7.28 5.19 -11.26
CA TYR A 188 7.71 6.30 -10.43
C TYR A 188 8.64 5.81 -9.33
N SER A 189 9.62 6.62 -8.94
CA SER A 189 10.45 6.37 -7.77
C SER A 189 10.70 7.62 -6.96
N ILE A 190 10.99 7.42 -5.66
CA ILE A 190 11.51 8.44 -4.76
C ILE A 190 12.64 7.85 -3.93
N LEU A 191 13.67 8.64 -3.69
CA LEU A 191 14.86 8.21 -2.96
C LEU A 191 14.82 8.72 -1.52
N LYS A 192 15.47 7.97 -0.61
CA LYS A 192 15.61 8.35 0.79
C LYS A 192 15.99 9.82 0.98
N ARG A 193 17.05 10.31 0.27
CA ARG A 193 17.51 11.69 0.35
C ARG A 193 16.46 12.74 -0.05
N GLU A 194 15.46 12.35 -0.83
CA GLU A 194 14.36 13.23 -1.27
C GLU A 194 13.26 13.27 -0.21
N ILE A 195 12.98 12.12 0.42
CA ILE A 195 12.00 11.98 1.51
C ILE A 195 12.47 12.73 2.76
N GLU A 196 13.77 12.69 3.08
CA GLU A 196 14.34 13.38 4.24
C GLU A 196 14.21 14.93 4.16
N ASN A 197 13.83 15.46 2.99
CA ASN A 197 13.59 16.88 2.75
C ASN A 197 12.10 17.27 2.70
N TRP A 198 11.17 16.37 3.05
CA TRP A 198 9.72 16.61 3.03
C TRP A 198 9.19 17.50 4.17
#